data_b680c21e6d6144615d4aec3338046c1e
#
_entry.id   b680c21e6d6144615d4aec3338046c1e
#
_cell.length_a   1.000
_cell.length_b   1.000
_cell.length_c   1.000
_cell.angle_alpha   90.00
_cell.angle_beta   90.00
_cell.angle_gamma   90.00
#
_symmetry.space_group_name_H-M   'P 1'
#
loop_
_entity.id
_entity.type
_entity.pdbx_description
1 polymer ?
#
loop_
_entity_poly.entity_id
_entity_poly.type
_entity_poly.pdbx_seq_one_letter_code
_entity_poly.pdbx_strand_id
1 'polypeptide(L)'
;MTTPDSPPNREIVIVRLFEAPRELVFRNWIDPEHVQEWFAPDGYTTTHCRIDARPGGAWRVEYRSSRGEPYVEHGRFIEVSAPERLVFSLTQEHAGGRGRETVVTVAFAQFGALTEMHFRQTGFDSAEWRSGNAEGWMECFRKLAAHFAARHSTAASVAERELRALFSAWSQASVERDLDASMAPIADHVVSYEHDAPLQYVGAAAVREVCRRGLDAAHGDFRWDVPDLQIVVRGDIAVTWGLNRMRGHAPGQPEVTSWSRGTRVFQKIDGAWKLIHQHVSFPCDPETMAALPDLRP
;
A
#
# COMPACT_ATOMS: atom_id res chain seq x y z
N MET A 1 -39.33 -4.06 39.21
CA MET A 1 -37.85 -4.00 39.34
C MET A 1 -37.35 -3.23 38.14
N THR A 2 -37.19 -1.94 38.28
CA THR A 2 -36.59 -1.03 37.29
C THR A 2 -35.08 -1.26 37.33
N THR A 3 -34.48 -1.70 36.23
CA THR A 3 -33.03 -1.75 36.04
C THR A 3 -32.43 -0.34 36.28
N PRO A 4 -31.34 -0.21 37.03
CA PRO A 4 -30.72 1.10 37.22
C PRO A 4 -30.27 1.61 35.88
N ASP A 5 -30.70 2.85 35.54
CA ASP A 5 -30.28 3.62 34.40
C ASP A 5 -28.73 3.72 34.39
N SER A 6 -28.07 3.05 33.47
CA SER A 6 -26.65 3.24 33.28
C SER A 6 -26.39 4.72 32.97
N PRO A 7 -25.41 5.38 33.60
CA PRO A 7 -25.17 6.79 33.32
C PRO A 7 -24.98 6.97 31.80
N PRO A 8 -25.59 8.01 31.20
CA PRO A 8 -25.48 8.21 29.75
C PRO A 8 -24.02 8.22 29.36
N ASN A 9 -23.68 7.36 28.37
CA ASN A 9 -22.32 7.27 27.83
C ASN A 9 -21.90 8.66 27.32
N ARG A 10 -21.06 9.38 28.05
CA ARG A 10 -20.65 10.77 27.81
C ARG A 10 -19.31 10.83 27.07
N GLU A 11 -18.96 9.76 26.39
CA GLU A 11 -17.72 9.69 25.61
C GLU A 11 -17.97 9.14 24.21
N ILE A 12 -17.08 9.47 23.29
CA ILE A 12 -16.97 8.87 21.98
C ILE A 12 -15.78 7.93 22.03
N VAL A 13 -15.95 6.70 21.55
CA VAL A 13 -14.87 5.75 21.32
C VAL A 13 -15.01 5.24 19.89
N ILE A 14 -13.97 5.40 19.08
CA ILE A 14 -13.94 4.93 17.69
C ILE A 14 -12.61 4.19 17.49
N VAL A 15 -12.67 2.97 16.99
CA VAL A 15 -11.50 2.20 16.56
C VAL A 15 -11.51 2.09 15.04
N ARG A 16 -10.38 2.38 14.40
CA ARG A 16 -10.23 2.35 12.95
C ARG A 16 -8.92 1.72 12.54
N LEU A 17 -8.96 0.94 11.46
CA LEU A 17 -7.78 0.45 10.77
C LEU A 17 -7.51 1.31 9.54
N PHE A 18 -6.24 1.70 9.37
CA PHE A 18 -5.76 2.41 8.18
C PHE A 18 -4.71 1.58 7.47
N GLU A 19 -4.78 1.49 6.15
CA GLU A 19 -3.77 0.84 5.30
C GLU A 19 -2.56 1.79 5.10
N ALA A 20 -1.88 2.11 6.19
CA ALA A 20 -0.74 3.02 6.19
C ALA A 20 0.17 2.76 7.41
N PRO A 21 1.50 3.04 7.32
CA PRO A 21 2.41 3.00 8.45
C PRO A 21 1.99 4.00 9.55
N ARG A 22 2.23 3.65 10.80
CA ARG A 22 1.88 4.46 11.98
C ARG A 22 2.43 5.89 11.93
N GLU A 23 3.66 6.04 11.49
CA GLU A 23 4.33 7.34 11.32
C GLU A 23 3.58 8.24 10.32
N LEU A 24 3.03 7.65 9.25
CA LEU A 24 2.26 8.39 8.27
C LEU A 24 0.88 8.76 8.81
N VAL A 25 0.19 7.84 9.51
CA VAL A 25 -1.11 8.13 10.13
C VAL A 25 -0.94 9.23 11.19
N PHE A 26 0.06 9.12 12.07
CA PHE A 26 0.38 10.13 13.07
C PHE A 26 0.68 11.51 12.45
N ARG A 27 1.49 11.56 11.38
CA ARG A 27 1.81 12.81 10.67
C ARG A 27 0.55 13.50 10.14
N ASN A 28 -0.42 12.75 9.68
CA ASN A 28 -1.69 13.30 9.18
C ASN A 28 -2.52 14.01 10.28
N TRP A 29 -2.21 13.80 11.56
CA TRP A 29 -2.84 14.49 12.67
C TRP A 29 -2.14 15.78 13.12
N ILE A 30 -0.89 15.96 12.72
CA ILE A 30 -0.05 17.08 13.24
C ILE A 30 0.47 18.02 12.16
N ASP A 31 0.40 17.62 10.90
CA ASP A 31 0.83 18.44 9.76
C ASP A 31 -0.37 19.21 9.19
N PRO A 32 -0.34 20.57 9.21
CA PRO A 32 -1.46 21.40 8.73
C PRO A 32 -1.87 21.10 7.29
N GLU A 33 -0.91 20.79 6.39
CA GLU A 33 -1.19 20.48 4.99
C GLU A 33 -1.99 19.19 4.85
N HIS A 34 -1.72 18.21 5.72
CA HIS A 34 -2.46 16.97 5.73
C HIS A 34 -3.80 17.09 6.44
N VAL A 35 -3.85 17.77 7.60
CA VAL A 35 -5.08 17.91 8.41
C VAL A 35 -6.20 18.57 7.61
N GLN A 36 -5.90 19.59 6.82
CA GLN A 36 -6.92 20.31 6.02
C GLN A 36 -7.61 19.42 4.97
N GLU A 37 -7.02 18.29 4.58
CA GLU A 37 -7.58 17.39 3.57
C GLU A 37 -8.74 16.52 4.11
N TRP A 38 -8.76 16.28 5.44
CA TRP A 38 -9.72 15.32 6.00
C TRP A 38 -10.52 15.82 7.22
N PHE A 39 -10.06 16.85 7.92
CA PHE A 39 -10.58 17.23 9.24
C PHE A 39 -11.99 17.84 9.20
N ALA A 40 -12.48 18.38 8.11
CA ALA A 40 -13.83 18.91 8.02
C ALA A 40 -14.85 17.81 7.68
N PRO A 41 -16.06 17.76 8.30
CA PRO A 41 -17.14 16.84 7.95
C PRO A 41 -17.63 17.00 6.51
N ASP A 42 -18.52 16.13 6.05
CA ASP A 42 -19.11 16.23 4.71
C ASP A 42 -19.94 17.51 4.55
N GLY A 43 -19.83 18.14 3.38
CA GLY A 43 -20.46 19.42 3.11
C GLY A 43 -19.75 20.64 3.70
N TYR A 44 -18.58 20.44 4.33
CA TYR A 44 -17.73 21.51 4.83
C TYR A 44 -16.37 21.52 4.11
N THR A 45 -15.79 22.72 4.01
CA THR A 45 -14.45 22.92 3.41
C THR A 45 -13.54 23.64 4.40
N THR A 46 -12.37 23.08 4.67
CA THR A 46 -11.34 23.70 5.51
C THR A 46 -10.81 24.95 4.80
N THR A 47 -10.80 26.08 5.51
CA THR A 47 -10.33 27.38 5.00
C THR A 47 -9.01 27.81 5.63
N HIS A 48 -8.70 27.32 6.85
CA HIS A 48 -7.46 27.61 7.54
C HIS A 48 -7.11 26.48 8.51
N CYS A 49 -5.83 26.13 8.58
CA CYS A 49 -5.31 25.16 9.53
C CYS A 49 -3.95 25.63 10.07
N ARG A 50 -3.82 25.65 11.40
CA ARG A 50 -2.56 25.95 12.09
C ARG A 50 -2.37 25.01 13.25
N ILE A 51 -1.18 24.41 13.34
CA ILE A 51 -0.84 23.40 14.37
C ILE A 51 0.57 23.67 14.89
N ASP A 52 0.69 23.77 16.21
CA ASP A 52 1.96 23.73 16.94
C ASP A 52 1.99 22.43 17.75
N ALA A 53 2.46 21.34 17.12
CA ALA A 53 2.38 19.98 17.65
C ALA A 53 3.44 19.70 18.72
N ARG A 54 3.34 20.36 19.87
CA ARG A 54 4.15 20.13 21.08
C ARG A 54 3.29 20.28 22.33
N PRO A 55 3.64 19.70 23.46
CA PRO A 55 2.92 19.93 24.71
C PRO A 55 2.76 21.43 25.02
N GLY A 56 1.53 21.87 25.27
CA GLY A 56 1.14 23.29 25.43
C GLY A 56 0.97 24.08 24.15
N GLY A 57 1.37 23.55 22.98
CA GLY A 57 1.20 24.18 21.68
C GLY A 57 -0.27 24.28 21.26
N ALA A 58 -0.62 25.33 20.53
CA ALA A 58 -1.99 25.58 20.09
C ALA A 58 -2.26 24.94 18.72
N TRP A 59 -3.50 24.53 18.52
CA TRP A 59 -3.99 24.13 17.22
C TRP A 59 -5.32 24.83 16.92
N ARG A 60 -5.61 25.06 15.63
CA ARG A 60 -6.83 25.69 15.16
C ARG A 60 -7.12 25.25 13.73
N VAL A 61 -8.36 24.82 13.47
CA VAL A 61 -8.91 24.53 12.16
C VAL A 61 -10.17 25.36 11.94
N GLU A 62 -10.26 26.04 10.81
CA GLU A 62 -11.43 26.80 10.40
C GLU A 62 -12.00 26.15 9.15
N TYR A 63 -13.31 25.98 9.12
CA TYR A 63 -14.01 25.43 7.97
C TYR A 63 -15.37 26.13 7.78
N ARG A 64 -15.95 25.99 6.59
CA ARG A 64 -17.22 26.57 6.23
C ARG A 64 -18.16 25.51 5.68
N SER A 65 -19.44 25.63 6.05
CA SER A 65 -20.49 24.84 5.42
C SER A 65 -20.68 25.24 3.95
N SER A 66 -21.37 24.41 3.17
CA SER A 66 -21.78 24.72 1.80
C SER A 66 -22.65 25.99 1.68
N ARG A 67 -23.22 26.45 2.80
CA ARG A 67 -23.98 27.72 2.91
C ARG A 67 -23.12 28.89 3.31
N GLY A 68 -21.80 28.69 3.52
CA GLY A 68 -20.85 29.73 3.92
C GLY A 68 -20.78 30.00 5.42
N GLU A 69 -21.49 29.23 6.26
CA GLU A 69 -21.47 29.39 7.72
C GLU A 69 -20.10 28.98 8.28
N PRO A 70 -19.46 29.84 9.09
CA PRO A 70 -18.15 29.55 9.64
C PRO A 70 -18.25 28.61 10.85
N TYR A 71 -17.28 27.71 10.94
CA TYR A 71 -17.01 26.84 12.08
C TYR A 71 -15.53 26.89 12.42
N VAL A 72 -15.23 26.84 13.70
CA VAL A 72 -13.86 26.84 14.20
C VAL A 72 -13.73 25.75 15.26
N GLU A 73 -12.72 24.92 15.12
CA GLU A 73 -12.25 24.04 16.16
C GLU A 73 -10.85 24.40 16.58
N HIS A 74 -10.60 24.47 17.87
CA HIS A 74 -9.30 24.87 18.39
C HIS A 74 -9.04 24.28 19.79
N GLY A 75 -7.77 24.29 20.20
CA GLY A 75 -7.39 23.83 21.51
C GLY A 75 -5.87 23.85 21.71
N ARG A 76 -5.41 23.04 22.66
CA ARG A 76 -4.00 22.86 22.96
C ARG A 76 -3.63 21.40 23.06
N PHE A 77 -2.44 21.05 22.62
CA PHE A 77 -1.87 19.74 22.88
C PHE A 77 -1.50 19.60 24.35
N ILE A 78 -1.94 18.52 24.96
CA ILE A 78 -1.62 18.12 26.33
C ILE A 78 -0.43 17.17 26.30
N GLU A 79 -0.45 16.21 25.36
CA GLU A 79 0.58 15.22 25.15
C GLU A 79 0.85 15.04 23.65
N VAL A 80 2.12 14.94 23.28
CA VAL A 80 2.57 14.57 21.92
C VAL A 80 3.69 13.55 22.06
N SER A 81 3.35 12.27 21.90
CA SER A 81 4.26 11.13 21.98
C SER A 81 4.31 10.45 20.60
N ALA A 82 5.19 10.96 19.73
CA ALA A 82 5.31 10.50 18.35
C ALA A 82 6.00 9.13 18.26
N PRO A 83 5.51 8.21 17.42
CA PRO A 83 4.30 8.26 16.61
C PRO A 83 3.11 7.54 17.27
N GLU A 84 3.05 7.47 18.60
CA GLU A 84 2.20 6.55 19.36
C GLU A 84 0.93 7.17 19.90
N ARG A 85 0.99 8.46 20.30
CA ARG A 85 -0.13 9.03 21.05
C ARG A 85 -0.20 10.56 20.92
N LEU A 86 -1.43 11.06 20.88
CA LEU A 86 -1.79 12.48 20.97
C LEU A 86 -2.88 12.65 22.03
N VAL A 87 -2.77 13.68 22.86
CA VAL A 87 -3.85 14.15 23.73
C VAL A 87 -3.97 15.66 23.56
N PHE A 88 -5.17 16.15 23.29
CA PHE A 88 -5.41 17.59 23.12
C PHE A 88 -6.81 17.99 23.56
N SER A 89 -6.95 19.24 24.00
CA SER A 89 -8.26 19.84 24.25
C SER A 89 -8.90 20.30 22.92
N LEU A 90 -10.23 20.26 22.85
CA LEU A 90 -11.02 20.67 21.69
C LEU A 90 -12.21 21.51 22.15
N THR A 91 -12.31 22.70 21.58
CA THR A 91 -13.46 23.60 21.69
C THR A 91 -13.99 23.91 20.30
N GLN A 92 -15.32 23.85 20.15
CA GLN A 92 -16.02 24.18 18.89
C GLN A 92 -16.66 25.57 19.02
N GLU A 93 -16.53 26.39 17.98
CA GLU A 93 -17.19 27.69 17.85
C GLU A 93 -17.95 27.75 16.51
N HIS A 94 -19.21 28.17 16.57
CA HIS A 94 -20.07 28.37 15.41
C HIS A 94 -21.04 29.53 15.65
N ALA A 95 -21.88 29.87 14.69
CA ALA A 95 -22.82 30.99 14.78
C ALA A 95 -23.76 30.92 16.01
N GLY A 96 -24.04 29.72 16.54
CA GLY A 96 -24.86 29.50 17.72
C GLY A 96 -24.11 29.65 19.06
N GLY A 97 -22.82 29.93 19.06
CA GLY A 97 -21.99 30.15 20.24
C GLY A 97 -20.77 29.24 20.32
N ARG A 98 -20.17 29.21 21.52
CA ARG A 98 -19.00 28.41 21.86
C ARG A 98 -19.42 27.19 22.66
N GLY A 99 -19.01 26.00 22.19
CA GLY A 99 -19.19 24.75 22.93
C GLY A 99 -18.26 24.65 24.15
N ARG A 100 -18.56 23.70 25.02
CA ARG A 100 -17.69 23.35 26.14
C ARG A 100 -16.42 22.67 25.62
N GLU A 101 -15.30 22.89 26.33
CA GLU A 101 -14.05 22.19 26.04
C GLU A 101 -14.16 20.70 26.36
N THR A 102 -13.74 19.87 25.43
CA THR A 102 -13.62 18.42 25.51
C THR A 102 -12.14 18.01 25.43
N VAL A 103 -11.85 16.77 25.76
CA VAL A 103 -10.48 16.20 25.63
C VAL A 103 -10.53 15.03 24.66
N VAL A 104 -9.65 15.10 23.67
CA VAL A 104 -9.44 14.05 22.67
C VAL A 104 -8.14 13.32 23.00
N THR A 105 -8.20 11.99 22.96
CA THR A 105 -7.05 11.09 23.03
C THR A 105 -7.03 10.23 21.78
N VAL A 106 -5.88 10.17 21.11
CA VAL A 106 -5.68 9.30 19.94
C VAL A 106 -4.44 8.46 20.18
N ALA A 107 -4.58 7.15 20.12
CA ALA A 107 -3.46 6.20 20.21
C ALA A 107 -3.34 5.42 18.88
N PHE A 108 -2.11 5.11 18.50
CA PHE A 108 -1.79 4.45 17.23
C PHE A 108 -0.94 3.21 17.51
N ALA A 109 -1.43 2.04 17.09
CA ALA A 109 -0.73 0.77 17.18
C ALA A 109 -0.43 0.21 15.79
N GLN A 110 0.81 -0.22 15.56
CA GLN A 110 1.24 -0.79 14.27
C GLN A 110 0.99 -2.29 14.24
N PHE A 111 0.34 -2.77 13.16
CA PHE A 111 0.13 -4.19 12.86
C PHE A 111 0.58 -4.50 11.43
N GLY A 112 1.83 -4.88 11.25
CA GLY A 112 2.39 -5.07 9.91
C GLY A 112 2.32 -3.78 9.08
N ALA A 113 1.63 -3.79 7.95
CA ALA A 113 1.43 -2.61 7.10
C ALA A 113 0.22 -1.74 7.51
N LEU A 114 -0.53 -2.16 8.53
CA LEU A 114 -1.73 -1.48 9.00
C LEU A 114 -1.45 -0.71 10.29
N THR A 115 -2.22 0.36 10.51
CA THR A 115 -2.25 1.07 11.79
C THR A 115 -3.66 1.00 12.37
N GLU A 116 -3.78 0.51 13.60
CA GLU A 116 -4.98 0.63 14.40
C GLU A 116 -4.95 1.95 15.18
N MET A 117 -5.97 2.79 14.98
CA MET A 117 -6.18 4.03 15.70
C MET A 117 -7.30 3.87 16.72
N HIS A 118 -7.01 4.18 17.98
CA HIS A 118 -7.97 4.27 19.05
C HIS A 118 -8.24 5.75 19.34
N PHE A 119 -9.40 6.23 18.96
CA PHE A 119 -9.86 7.58 19.21
C PHE A 119 -10.83 7.58 20.39
N ARG A 120 -10.64 8.51 21.34
CA ARG A 120 -11.53 8.75 22.48
C ARG A 120 -11.70 10.23 22.69
N GLN A 121 -12.96 10.71 22.83
CA GLN A 121 -13.28 12.08 23.20
C GLN A 121 -14.24 12.09 24.39
N THR A 122 -13.90 12.91 25.39
CA THR A 122 -14.63 13.01 26.66
C THR A 122 -14.95 14.46 27.00
N GLY A 123 -15.91 14.69 27.93
CA GLY A 123 -16.27 16.03 28.41
C GLY A 123 -17.59 16.54 27.86
N PHE A 124 -18.37 15.71 27.19
CA PHE A 124 -19.70 16.07 26.71
C PHE A 124 -20.70 16.27 27.86
N ASP A 125 -21.55 17.29 27.78
CA ASP A 125 -22.60 17.57 28.73
C ASP A 125 -23.98 17.03 28.29
N SER A 126 -24.15 16.74 27.00
CA SER A 126 -25.36 16.13 26.47
C SER A 126 -25.09 14.96 25.53
N ALA A 127 -26.03 14.01 25.46
CA ALA A 127 -25.96 12.87 24.55
C ALA A 127 -26.14 13.31 23.08
N GLU A 128 -26.94 14.32 22.83
CA GLU A 128 -27.18 14.87 21.50
C GLU A 128 -25.90 15.49 20.93
N TRP A 129 -25.22 16.37 21.70
CA TRP A 129 -23.97 16.97 21.29
C TRP A 129 -22.88 15.93 21.05
N ARG A 130 -22.75 14.94 21.93
CA ARG A 130 -21.87 13.79 21.73
C ARG A 130 -22.16 13.06 20.42
N SER A 131 -23.46 12.80 20.11
CA SER A 131 -23.83 12.05 18.91
C SER A 131 -23.49 12.79 17.62
N GLY A 132 -23.77 14.11 17.55
CA GLY A 132 -23.38 14.92 16.41
C GLY A 132 -21.85 14.97 16.19
N ASN A 133 -21.07 15.05 17.30
CA ASN A 133 -19.62 14.97 17.20
C ASN A 133 -19.14 13.59 16.72
N ALA A 134 -19.77 12.50 17.17
CA ALA A 134 -19.42 11.15 16.73
C ALA A 134 -19.65 10.97 15.23
N GLU A 135 -20.74 11.47 14.69
CA GLU A 135 -21.04 11.46 13.25
C GLU A 135 -19.99 12.25 12.47
N GLY A 136 -19.67 13.48 12.90
CA GLY A 136 -18.65 14.31 12.28
C GLY A 136 -17.26 13.62 12.24
N TRP A 137 -16.85 13.01 13.36
CA TRP A 137 -15.59 12.24 13.39
C TRP A 137 -15.60 11.03 12.46
N MET A 138 -16.72 10.31 12.36
CA MET A 138 -16.83 9.17 11.44
C MET A 138 -16.67 9.62 9.99
N GLU A 139 -17.25 10.76 9.60
CA GLU A 139 -17.07 11.34 8.26
C GLU A 139 -15.61 11.76 8.00
N CYS A 140 -14.99 12.45 8.96
CA CYS A 140 -13.58 12.82 8.89
C CYS A 140 -12.67 11.59 8.73
N PHE A 141 -12.89 10.54 9.52
CA PHE A 141 -12.08 9.32 9.43
C PHE A 141 -12.33 8.52 8.14
N ARG A 142 -13.51 8.63 7.55
CA ARG A 142 -13.76 8.08 6.20
C ARG A 142 -12.94 8.81 5.15
N LYS A 143 -12.84 10.15 5.22
CA LYS A 143 -11.98 10.95 4.33
C LYS A 143 -10.50 10.61 4.52
N LEU A 144 -10.05 10.48 5.77
CA LEU A 144 -8.67 10.09 6.08
C LEU A 144 -8.34 8.71 5.51
N ALA A 145 -9.24 7.73 5.63
CA ALA A 145 -9.07 6.40 5.04
C ALA A 145 -9.01 6.47 3.51
N ALA A 146 -9.89 7.25 2.87
CA ALA A 146 -9.88 7.44 1.42
C ALA A 146 -8.60 8.13 0.94
N HIS A 147 -8.05 9.09 1.71
CA HIS A 147 -6.78 9.75 1.42
C HIS A 147 -5.61 8.75 1.39
N PHE A 148 -5.53 7.82 2.35
CA PHE A 148 -4.51 6.76 2.34
C PHE A 148 -4.74 5.77 1.18
N ALA A 149 -5.97 5.35 0.93
CA ALA A 149 -6.30 4.46 -0.18
C ALA A 149 -5.94 5.06 -1.55
N ALA A 150 -6.21 6.35 -1.78
CA ALA A 150 -5.85 7.05 -3.01
C ALA A 150 -4.33 7.12 -3.20
N ARG A 151 -3.57 7.43 -2.15
CA ARG A 151 -2.10 7.45 -2.18
C ARG A 151 -1.52 6.07 -2.41
N HIS A 152 -2.09 5.05 -1.78
CA HIS A 152 -1.69 3.65 -1.99
C HIS A 152 -1.95 3.21 -3.43
N SER A 153 -3.13 3.50 -3.98
CA SER A 153 -3.49 3.22 -5.38
C SER A 153 -2.56 3.94 -6.37
N THR A 154 -2.22 5.21 -6.12
CA THR A 154 -1.30 5.97 -6.99
C THR A 154 0.12 5.39 -6.93
N ALA A 155 0.65 5.11 -5.74
CA ALA A 155 1.96 4.50 -5.58
C ALA A 155 2.01 3.09 -6.18
N ALA A 156 0.97 2.27 -5.96
CA ALA A 156 0.84 0.95 -6.55
C ALA A 156 0.76 1.00 -8.08
N SER A 157 0.04 1.97 -8.65
CA SER A 157 -0.06 2.15 -10.10
C SER A 157 1.26 2.62 -10.74
N VAL A 158 2.07 3.42 -10.03
CA VAL A 158 3.43 3.79 -10.46
C VAL A 158 4.33 2.55 -10.45
N ALA A 159 4.37 1.81 -9.35
CA ALA A 159 5.15 0.59 -9.20
C ALA A 159 4.74 -0.49 -10.22
N GLU A 160 3.45 -0.63 -10.51
CA GLU A 160 2.95 -1.54 -11.54
C GLU A 160 3.46 -1.14 -12.93
N ARG A 161 3.44 0.14 -13.28
CA ARG A 161 4.01 0.62 -14.56
C ARG A 161 5.52 0.38 -14.64
N GLU A 162 6.26 0.62 -13.54
CA GLU A 162 7.70 0.35 -13.45
C GLU A 162 7.98 -1.14 -13.70
N LEU A 163 7.22 -2.05 -13.07
CA LEU A 163 7.37 -3.49 -13.25
C LEU A 163 6.99 -3.96 -14.65
N ARG A 164 5.91 -3.43 -15.25
CA ARG A 164 5.55 -3.76 -16.65
C ARG A 164 6.64 -3.31 -17.62
N ALA A 165 7.24 -2.12 -17.40
CA ALA A 165 8.38 -1.64 -18.18
C ALA A 165 9.62 -2.54 -17.99
N LEU A 166 9.89 -3.00 -16.74
CA LEU A 166 10.96 -3.94 -16.46
C LEU A 166 10.76 -5.26 -17.20
N PHE A 167 9.56 -5.85 -17.19
CA PHE A 167 9.27 -7.08 -17.95
C PHE A 167 9.43 -6.88 -19.47
N SER A 168 9.03 -5.72 -20.00
CA SER A 168 9.22 -5.39 -21.41
C SER A 168 10.70 -5.30 -21.80
N ALA A 169 11.49 -4.60 -20.97
CA ALA A 169 12.95 -4.50 -21.17
C ALA A 169 13.62 -5.86 -21.05
N TRP A 170 13.20 -6.68 -20.08
CA TRP A 170 13.74 -8.03 -19.87
C TRP A 170 13.42 -8.95 -21.05
N SER A 171 12.18 -8.88 -21.58
CA SER A 171 11.80 -9.57 -22.82
C SER A 171 12.69 -9.14 -24.00
N GLN A 172 12.91 -7.83 -24.16
CA GLN A 172 13.74 -7.30 -25.24
C GLN A 172 15.20 -7.77 -25.12
N ALA A 173 15.77 -7.77 -23.91
CA ALA A 173 17.12 -8.29 -23.66
C ALA A 173 17.27 -9.77 -24.09
N SER A 174 16.21 -10.57 -23.91
CA SER A 174 16.17 -11.97 -24.36
C SER A 174 16.20 -12.08 -25.90
N VAL A 175 15.48 -11.20 -26.62
CA VAL A 175 15.50 -11.13 -28.09
C VAL A 175 16.88 -10.75 -28.61
N GLU A 176 17.53 -9.78 -27.95
CA GLU A 176 18.85 -9.27 -28.31
C GLU A 176 19.98 -10.19 -27.85
N ARG A 177 19.65 -11.24 -27.05
CA ARG A 177 20.61 -12.14 -26.41
C ARG A 177 21.62 -11.41 -25.53
N ASP A 178 21.20 -10.28 -24.96
CA ASP A 178 22.00 -9.49 -24.03
C ASP A 178 21.90 -10.09 -22.63
N LEU A 179 22.92 -10.86 -22.26
CA LEU A 179 23.01 -11.51 -20.95
C LEU A 179 23.11 -10.48 -19.81
N ASP A 180 23.83 -9.37 -20.01
CA ASP A 180 23.99 -8.35 -18.98
C ASP A 180 22.68 -7.61 -18.72
N ALA A 181 21.99 -7.21 -19.78
CA ALA A 181 20.66 -6.63 -19.68
C ALA A 181 19.63 -7.61 -19.09
N SER A 182 19.72 -8.90 -19.42
CA SER A 182 18.88 -9.95 -18.83
C SER A 182 19.12 -10.13 -17.33
N MET A 183 20.34 -9.88 -16.85
CA MET A 183 20.71 -9.96 -15.42
C MET A 183 20.45 -8.67 -14.64
N ALA A 184 20.22 -7.53 -15.30
CA ALA A 184 20.05 -6.23 -14.65
C ALA A 184 18.94 -6.20 -13.57
N PRO A 185 17.79 -6.86 -13.75
CA PRO A 185 16.75 -6.92 -12.72
C PRO A 185 16.98 -7.94 -11.60
N ILE A 186 18.07 -8.73 -11.64
CA ILE A 186 18.31 -9.83 -10.69
C ILE A 186 19.08 -9.29 -9.46
N ALA A 187 18.59 -9.62 -8.27
CA ALA A 187 19.29 -9.30 -7.03
C ALA A 187 20.46 -10.26 -6.77
N ASP A 188 21.51 -9.78 -6.09
CA ASP A 188 22.68 -10.61 -5.77
C ASP A 188 22.34 -11.86 -4.96
N HIS A 189 21.33 -11.74 -4.08
CA HIS A 189 20.86 -12.82 -3.18
C HIS A 189 19.63 -13.57 -3.69
N VAL A 190 19.36 -13.51 -5.00
CA VAL A 190 18.19 -14.19 -5.61
C VAL A 190 18.19 -15.69 -5.32
N VAL A 191 17.00 -16.25 -5.11
CA VAL A 191 16.77 -17.69 -5.08
C VAL A 191 15.79 -18.03 -6.21
N SER A 192 16.20 -18.95 -7.09
CA SER A 192 15.41 -19.33 -8.26
C SER A 192 15.13 -20.82 -8.30
N TYR A 193 13.87 -21.17 -8.53
CA TYR A 193 13.41 -22.53 -8.83
C TYR A 193 13.11 -22.58 -10.33
N GLU A 194 13.97 -23.33 -11.05
CA GLU A 194 13.91 -23.41 -12.50
C GLU A 194 13.19 -24.67 -12.99
N HIS A 195 13.08 -24.80 -14.30
CA HIS A 195 12.44 -25.95 -14.94
C HIS A 195 13.25 -27.25 -14.81
N ASP A 196 14.56 -27.13 -14.56
CA ASP A 196 15.51 -28.22 -14.52
C ASP A 196 16.20 -28.34 -13.14
N ALA A 197 16.97 -29.41 -12.97
CA ALA A 197 17.81 -29.62 -11.80
C ALA A 197 18.97 -28.59 -11.75
N PRO A 198 19.42 -28.20 -10.55
CA PRO A 198 19.07 -28.70 -9.22
C PRO A 198 17.73 -28.13 -8.70
N LEU A 199 17.31 -28.50 -7.46
CA LEU A 199 16.08 -27.97 -6.84
C LEU A 199 16.05 -26.44 -6.74
N GLN A 200 17.21 -25.79 -6.64
CA GLN A 200 17.31 -24.33 -6.56
C GLN A 200 18.64 -23.82 -7.06
N TYR A 201 18.63 -22.60 -7.55
CA TYR A 201 19.82 -21.79 -7.84
C TYR A 201 19.86 -20.63 -6.85
N VAL A 202 20.99 -20.41 -6.19
CA VAL A 202 21.17 -19.38 -5.16
C VAL A 202 22.23 -18.39 -5.60
N GLY A 203 21.85 -17.11 -5.61
CA GLY A 203 22.70 -15.99 -5.99
C GLY A 203 22.72 -15.69 -7.48
N ALA A 204 23.00 -14.41 -7.81
CA ALA A 204 22.98 -13.91 -9.18
C ALA A 204 23.94 -14.67 -10.12
N ALA A 205 25.09 -15.13 -9.63
CA ALA A 205 26.05 -15.87 -10.43
C ALA A 205 25.48 -17.22 -10.94
N ALA A 206 24.76 -17.95 -10.07
CA ALA A 206 24.13 -19.21 -10.45
C ALA A 206 22.99 -18.99 -11.46
N VAL A 207 22.16 -17.95 -11.24
CA VAL A 207 21.09 -17.58 -12.17
C VAL A 207 21.64 -17.10 -13.51
N ARG A 208 22.75 -16.36 -13.50
CA ARG A 208 23.44 -15.92 -14.73
C ARG A 208 23.82 -17.11 -15.61
N GLU A 209 24.30 -18.19 -15.00
CA GLU A 209 24.68 -19.41 -15.75
C GLU A 209 23.46 -20.10 -16.36
N VAL A 210 22.31 -20.08 -15.66
CA VAL A 210 21.01 -20.57 -16.21
C VAL A 210 20.59 -19.73 -17.41
N CYS A 211 20.61 -18.39 -17.27
CA CYS A 211 20.26 -17.46 -18.36
C CYS A 211 21.18 -17.67 -19.57
N ARG A 212 22.48 -17.78 -19.34
CA ARG A 212 23.48 -18.03 -20.42
C ARG A 212 23.18 -19.32 -21.18
N ARG A 213 22.94 -20.42 -20.45
CA ARG A 213 22.58 -21.72 -21.09
C ARG A 213 21.28 -21.62 -21.88
N GLY A 214 20.28 -20.93 -21.36
CA GLY A 214 19.01 -20.70 -22.06
C GLY A 214 19.19 -19.92 -23.35
N LEU A 215 19.98 -18.83 -23.32
CA LEU A 215 20.29 -18.03 -24.50
C LEU A 215 21.12 -18.79 -25.55
N ASP A 216 22.08 -19.60 -25.09
CA ASP A 216 22.93 -20.43 -25.99
C ASP A 216 22.14 -21.57 -26.65
N ALA A 217 21.18 -22.16 -25.93
CA ALA A 217 20.32 -23.21 -26.46
C ALA A 217 19.23 -22.68 -27.41
N ALA A 218 18.90 -21.40 -27.32
CA ALA A 218 17.91 -20.78 -28.17
C ALA A 218 18.46 -20.60 -29.60
N HIS A 219 17.92 -21.33 -30.59
CA HIS A 219 18.28 -21.21 -31.99
C HIS A 219 17.32 -20.27 -32.72
N GLY A 220 17.85 -19.48 -33.66
CA GLY A 220 17.04 -18.58 -34.49
C GLY A 220 16.47 -17.39 -33.70
N ASP A 221 15.25 -16.95 -34.07
CA ASP A 221 14.56 -15.85 -33.41
C ASP A 221 13.86 -16.35 -32.15
N PHE A 222 14.50 -16.15 -30.99
CA PHE A 222 13.92 -16.47 -29.70
C PHE A 222 13.20 -15.25 -29.12
N ARG A 223 12.00 -15.46 -28.56
CA ARG A 223 11.21 -14.45 -27.85
C ARG A 223 10.61 -15.05 -26.60
N TRP A 224 10.66 -14.29 -25.53
CA TRP A 224 10.01 -14.60 -24.26
C TRP A 224 9.14 -13.43 -23.81
N ASP A 225 7.91 -13.71 -23.39
CA ASP A 225 6.99 -12.73 -22.79
C ASP A 225 6.03 -13.38 -21.77
N VAL A 226 5.30 -12.55 -21.03
CA VAL A 226 4.23 -12.96 -20.10
C VAL A 226 2.97 -12.17 -20.46
N PRO A 227 2.17 -12.62 -21.44
CA PRO A 227 1.06 -11.83 -21.99
C PRO A 227 -0.05 -11.55 -20.98
N ASP A 228 -0.26 -12.40 -19.99
CA ASP A 228 -1.27 -12.30 -18.94
C ASP A 228 -0.68 -11.84 -17.59
N LEU A 229 0.42 -11.09 -17.60
CA LEU A 229 1.15 -10.65 -16.41
C LEU A 229 0.24 -9.97 -15.38
N GLN A 230 0.11 -10.60 -14.22
CA GLN A 230 -0.55 -10.08 -13.04
C GLN A 230 0.50 -9.51 -12.07
N ILE A 231 0.17 -8.40 -11.43
CA ILE A 231 1.08 -7.69 -10.51
C ILE A 231 0.33 -7.25 -9.26
N VAL A 232 0.87 -7.56 -8.10
CA VAL A 232 0.40 -7.04 -6.81
C VAL A 232 1.57 -6.39 -6.10
N VAL A 233 1.40 -5.14 -5.68
CA VAL A 233 2.42 -4.36 -4.97
C VAL A 233 1.98 -4.03 -3.56
N ARG A 234 2.90 -4.16 -2.60
CA ARG A 234 2.74 -3.75 -1.21
C ARG A 234 4.04 -3.15 -0.69
N GLY A 235 4.09 -1.81 -0.65
CA GLY A 235 5.30 -1.08 -0.27
C GLY A 235 6.46 -1.34 -1.24
N ASP A 236 7.56 -1.85 -0.72
CA ASP A 236 8.78 -2.20 -1.44
C ASP A 236 8.81 -3.65 -1.96
N ILE A 237 7.74 -4.41 -1.78
CA ILE A 237 7.59 -5.79 -2.27
C ILE A 237 6.53 -5.84 -3.35
N ALA A 238 6.81 -6.59 -4.42
CA ALA A 238 5.84 -6.94 -5.44
C ALA A 238 5.86 -8.45 -5.72
N VAL A 239 4.68 -9.00 -5.94
CA VAL A 239 4.51 -10.37 -6.42
C VAL A 239 3.91 -10.29 -7.81
N THR A 240 4.50 -11.02 -8.75
CA THR A 240 4.00 -11.13 -10.12
C THR A 240 3.80 -12.59 -10.49
N TRP A 241 2.78 -12.87 -11.30
CA TRP A 241 2.57 -14.21 -11.87
C TRP A 241 1.95 -14.13 -13.25
N GLY A 242 2.07 -15.23 -13.98
CA GLY A 242 1.50 -15.39 -15.31
C GLY A 242 2.11 -16.57 -16.04
N LEU A 243 1.62 -16.79 -17.25
CA LEU A 243 2.13 -17.83 -18.13
C LEU A 243 3.28 -17.27 -18.97
N ASN A 244 4.48 -17.83 -18.80
CA ASN A 244 5.61 -17.51 -19.67
C ASN A 244 5.34 -18.13 -21.03
N ARG A 245 5.41 -17.32 -22.08
CA ARG A 245 5.34 -17.77 -23.47
C ARG A 245 6.72 -17.66 -24.09
N MET A 246 7.27 -18.77 -24.47
CA MET A 246 8.57 -18.87 -25.16
C MET A 246 8.33 -19.28 -26.60
N ARG A 247 8.81 -18.49 -27.55
CA ARG A 247 8.67 -18.72 -28.99
C ARG A 247 10.04 -18.71 -29.63
N GLY A 248 10.26 -19.64 -30.53
CA GLY A 248 11.50 -19.68 -31.26
C GLY A 248 11.38 -20.59 -32.48
N HIS A 249 12.23 -20.38 -33.47
CA HIS A 249 12.34 -21.28 -34.59
C HIS A 249 13.80 -21.47 -35.03
N ALA A 250 14.16 -22.69 -35.41
CA ALA A 250 15.42 -22.93 -36.08
C ALA A 250 15.28 -22.59 -37.56
N PRO A 251 16.35 -22.20 -38.29
CA PRO A 251 16.31 -21.92 -39.71
C PRO A 251 15.65 -23.04 -40.51
N GLY A 252 14.56 -22.73 -41.24
CA GLY A 252 13.82 -23.68 -42.03
C GLY A 252 12.85 -24.61 -41.28
N GLN A 253 12.67 -24.41 -39.97
CA GLN A 253 11.68 -25.14 -39.18
C GLN A 253 10.49 -24.23 -38.82
N PRO A 254 9.31 -24.78 -38.56
CA PRO A 254 8.18 -24.01 -38.06
C PRO A 254 8.45 -23.43 -36.68
N GLU A 255 7.81 -22.28 -36.34
CA GLU A 255 7.89 -21.70 -34.99
C GLU A 255 7.32 -22.67 -33.96
N VAL A 256 8.11 -22.88 -32.89
CA VAL A 256 7.69 -23.67 -31.73
C VAL A 256 7.34 -22.69 -30.61
N THR A 257 6.19 -22.89 -29.99
CA THR A 257 5.76 -22.15 -28.81
C THR A 257 5.63 -23.11 -27.64
N SER A 258 6.27 -22.80 -26.54
CA SER A 258 6.10 -23.49 -25.26
C SER A 258 5.59 -22.54 -24.18
N TRP A 259 4.91 -23.11 -23.18
CA TRP A 259 4.32 -22.37 -22.08
C TRP A 259 4.75 -22.96 -20.74
N SER A 260 5.07 -22.08 -19.80
CA SER A 260 5.35 -22.49 -18.43
C SER A 260 4.68 -21.54 -17.44
N ARG A 261 4.56 -21.96 -16.19
CA ARG A 261 4.03 -21.13 -15.11
C ARG A 261 5.16 -20.36 -14.46
N GLY A 262 4.93 -19.10 -14.13
CA GLY A 262 5.92 -18.27 -13.45
C GLY A 262 5.32 -17.45 -12.33
N THR A 263 5.93 -17.53 -11.14
CA THR A 263 5.68 -16.63 -10.01
C THR A 263 7.00 -15.97 -9.62
N ARG A 264 6.98 -14.67 -9.41
CA ARG A 264 8.19 -13.89 -9.10
C ARG A 264 7.93 -12.91 -7.99
N VAL A 265 8.91 -12.74 -7.12
CA VAL A 265 8.92 -11.74 -6.04
C VAL A 265 10.02 -10.73 -6.31
N PHE A 266 9.63 -9.46 -6.32
CA PHE A 266 10.53 -8.34 -6.48
C PHE A 266 10.60 -7.55 -5.19
N GLN A 267 11.76 -6.98 -4.90
CA GLN A 267 11.97 -6.00 -3.85
C GLN A 267 12.55 -4.71 -4.45
N LYS A 268 12.10 -3.56 -3.95
CA LYS A 268 12.67 -2.27 -4.35
C LYS A 268 13.95 -2.03 -3.53
N ILE A 269 15.12 -2.18 -4.17
CA ILE A 269 16.45 -2.03 -3.57
C ILE A 269 17.10 -0.81 -4.23
N ASP A 270 17.52 0.16 -3.43
CA ASP A 270 18.14 1.41 -3.90
C ASP A 270 17.30 2.12 -4.98
N GLY A 271 15.97 2.11 -4.81
CA GLY A 271 15.03 2.73 -5.72
C GLY A 271 14.66 1.93 -6.98
N ALA A 272 15.29 0.78 -7.23
CA ALA A 272 15.06 -0.10 -8.38
C ALA A 272 14.38 -1.42 -7.97
N TRP A 273 13.47 -1.91 -8.78
CA TRP A 273 12.88 -3.24 -8.59
C TRP A 273 13.90 -4.32 -8.95
N LYS A 274 14.16 -5.23 -8.01
CA LYS A 274 15.06 -6.37 -8.16
C LYS A 274 14.34 -7.67 -7.86
N LEU A 275 14.52 -8.67 -8.71
CA LEU A 275 14.04 -10.03 -8.53
C LEU A 275 14.80 -10.69 -7.38
N ILE A 276 14.12 -11.04 -6.29
CA ILE A 276 14.69 -11.73 -5.14
C ILE A 276 14.32 -13.22 -5.12
N HIS A 277 13.22 -13.58 -5.78
CA HIS A 277 12.78 -14.97 -5.90
C HIS A 277 11.97 -15.19 -7.18
N GLN A 278 12.16 -16.35 -7.80
CA GLN A 278 11.23 -16.86 -8.81
C GLN A 278 11.00 -18.36 -8.66
N HIS A 279 9.83 -18.78 -9.14
CA HIS A 279 9.51 -20.17 -9.40
C HIS A 279 8.90 -20.29 -10.79
N VAL A 280 9.54 -21.05 -11.64
CA VAL A 280 9.04 -21.40 -12.97
C VAL A 280 8.92 -22.92 -13.09
N SER A 281 7.84 -23.39 -13.74
CA SER A 281 7.61 -24.83 -13.86
C SER A 281 6.73 -25.16 -15.07
N PHE A 282 6.97 -26.31 -15.67
CA PHE A 282 6.00 -26.95 -16.58
C PHE A 282 4.97 -27.75 -15.77
N PRO A 283 3.72 -27.88 -16.25
CA PRO A 283 2.83 -28.92 -15.79
C PRO A 283 3.44 -30.30 -16.08
N CYS A 284 3.19 -31.26 -15.21
CA CYS A 284 3.59 -32.66 -15.42
C CYS A 284 2.37 -33.52 -15.67
N ASP A 285 2.54 -34.52 -16.52
CA ASP A 285 1.58 -35.61 -16.67
C ASP A 285 1.49 -36.40 -15.33
N PRO A 286 0.32 -36.60 -14.76
CA PRO A 286 0.19 -37.21 -13.44
C PRO A 286 0.54 -38.71 -13.40
N GLU A 287 0.52 -39.41 -14.54
CA GLU A 287 0.83 -40.84 -14.61
C GLU A 287 2.32 -41.09 -14.88
N THR A 288 2.91 -40.32 -15.80
CA THR A 288 4.29 -40.52 -16.23
C THR A 288 5.29 -39.59 -15.56
N MET A 289 4.80 -38.54 -14.87
CA MET A 289 5.60 -37.43 -14.31
C MET A 289 6.43 -36.69 -15.36
N ALA A 290 6.16 -36.90 -16.64
CA ALA A 290 6.84 -36.16 -17.71
C ALA A 290 6.33 -34.71 -17.79
N ALA A 291 7.26 -33.77 -18.03
CA ALA A 291 6.91 -32.36 -18.25
C ALA A 291 6.11 -32.20 -19.54
N LEU A 292 5.14 -31.31 -19.53
CA LEU A 292 4.22 -31.02 -20.64
C LEU A 292 4.42 -29.57 -21.16
N PRO A 293 5.51 -29.28 -21.87
CA PRO A 293 5.79 -27.90 -22.35
C PRO A 293 4.89 -27.48 -23.51
N ASP A 294 4.21 -28.41 -24.16
CA ASP A 294 3.38 -28.18 -25.35
C ASP A 294 1.92 -27.85 -25.03
N LEU A 295 1.55 -27.85 -23.74
CA LEU A 295 0.22 -27.40 -23.34
C LEU A 295 -0.02 -25.93 -23.73
N ARG A 296 -1.26 -25.64 -24.14
CA ARG A 296 -1.71 -24.28 -24.51
C ARG A 296 -2.70 -23.77 -23.46
N PRO A 297 -2.73 -22.43 -23.19
CA PRO A 297 -3.74 -21.82 -22.36
C PRO A 297 -5.15 -22.02 -22.88
#